data_aa74e2e983f28a45954ff6165a1eb282
#
_entry.id   aa74e2e983f28a45954ff6165a1eb282
#
_cell.length_a   1.000
_cell.length_b   1.000
_cell.length_c   1.000
_cell.angle_alpha   90.00
_cell.angle_beta   90.00
_cell.angle_gamma   90.00
#
_symmetry.space_group_name_H-M   'P 1'
#
loop_
_entity.id
_entity.type
_entity.pdbx_description
1 polymer ?
#
loop_
_entity_poly.entity_id
_entity_poly.type
_entity_poly.pdbx_seq_one_letter_code
_entity_poly.pdbx_strand_id
1 'polypeptide(L)'
;YTYRDWVIGAFNKNLPYDRFVHLQVAADLMKAPLEDQAALGFLTVGRAYQGGQRHLLVADQIDVTTRGVMGLTVTCARCHDHKSDPIPTADFYSLYGVFASASMPKNLPKLSEPEDSPGYRKFKEEHRKLAMEVHKFIKSAIPEYETPKDLFDFSMRKTPHKLNQTQRDKF
;
A
#
# COMPACT_ATOMS: atom_id res chain seq x y z
N TYR A 1 1.29 -11.42 4.65
CA TYR A 1 0.93 -12.84 4.45
C TYR A 1 0.05 -13.02 3.22
N THR A 2 -0.94 -12.18 2.99
CA THR A 2 -1.97 -12.32 1.94
C THR A 2 -1.42 -12.54 0.52
N TYR A 3 -0.44 -11.72 0.10
CA TYR A 3 0.21 -11.90 -1.21
C TYR A 3 0.94 -13.24 -1.31
N ARG A 4 1.71 -13.62 -0.29
CA ARG A 4 2.43 -14.89 -0.26
C ARG A 4 1.46 -16.07 -0.36
N ASP A 5 0.36 -16.02 0.37
CA ASP A 5 -0.63 -17.10 0.40
C ASP A 5 -1.35 -17.20 -0.96
N TRP A 6 -1.60 -16.07 -1.62
CA TRP A 6 -2.09 -16.04 -2.98
C TRP A 6 -1.09 -16.69 -3.97
N VAL A 7 0.21 -16.35 -3.88
CA VAL A 7 1.25 -16.94 -4.73
C VAL A 7 1.29 -18.47 -4.57
N ILE A 8 1.29 -18.96 -3.32
CA ILE A 8 1.26 -20.40 -3.03
C ILE A 8 0.01 -21.03 -3.66
N GLY A 9 -1.15 -20.41 -3.50
CA GLY A 9 -2.41 -20.87 -4.10
C GLY A 9 -2.37 -20.91 -5.63
N ALA A 10 -1.76 -19.90 -6.26
CA ALA A 10 -1.61 -19.83 -7.72
C ALA A 10 -0.74 -20.99 -8.25
N PHE A 11 0.38 -21.29 -7.59
CA PHE A 11 1.21 -22.45 -7.96
C PHE A 11 0.49 -23.78 -7.72
N ASN A 12 -0.20 -23.95 -6.60
CA ASN A 12 -0.96 -25.18 -6.31
C ASN A 12 -2.10 -25.40 -7.31
N LYS A 13 -2.71 -24.33 -7.84
CA LYS A 13 -3.74 -24.37 -8.89
C LYS A 13 -3.15 -24.51 -10.30
N ASN A 14 -1.82 -24.52 -10.43
CA ASN A 14 -1.11 -24.49 -11.70
C ASN A 14 -1.61 -23.36 -12.61
N LEU A 15 -1.72 -22.14 -12.05
CA LEU A 15 -2.20 -20.98 -12.79
C LEU A 15 -1.29 -20.68 -13.98
N PRO A 16 -1.82 -20.49 -15.21
CA PRO A 16 -1.01 -20.14 -16.39
C PRO A 16 -0.16 -18.90 -16.14
N TYR A 17 1.09 -18.91 -16.63
CA TYR A 17 2.07 -17.86 -16.33
C TYR A 17 1.62 -16.48 -16.81
N ASP A 18 1.02 -16.36 -17.98
CA ASP A 18 0.46 -15.12 -18.49
C ASP A 18 -0.60 -14.55 -17.54
N ARG A 19 -1.52 -15.42 -17.07
CA ARG A 19 -2.54 -15.03 -16.09
C ARG A 19 -1.93 -14.64 -14.77
N PHE A 20 -0.91 -15.37 -14.31
CA PHE A 20 -0.19 -15.09 -13.07
C PHE A 20 0.47 -13.69 -13.10
N VAL A 21 1.12 -13.33 -14.21
CA VAL A 21 1.74 -12.01 -14.38
C VAL A 21 0.69 -10.89 -14.48
N HIS A 22 -0.34 -11.10 -15.30
CA HIS A 22 -1.40 -10.09 -15.46
C HIS A 22 -2.08 -9.76 -14.15
N LEU A 23 -2.38 -10.75 -13.31
CA LEU A 23 -3.01 -10.50 -12.00
C LEU A 23 -2.10 -9.71 -11.05
N GLN A 24 -0.79 -9.92 -11.09
CA GLN A 24 0.15 -9.21 -10.25
C GLN A 24 0.30 -7.72 -10.63
N VAL A 25 0.03 -7.39 -11.88
CA VAL A 25 0.19 -6.01 -12.37
C VAL A 25 -1.14 -5.26 -12.48
N ALA A 26 -2.25 -5.96 -12.78
CA ALA A 26 -3.50 -5.33 -13.18
C ALA A 26 -4.77 -6.11 -12.76
N ALA A 27 -4.76 -6.81 -11.64
CA ALA A 27 -5.92 -7.60 -11.18
C ALA A 27 -7.19 -6.75 -11.00
N ASP A 28 -7.04 -5.50 -10.58
CA ASP A 28 -8.12 -4.52 -10.42
C ASP A 28 -8.81 -4.18 -11.75
N LEU A 29 -8.04 -4.10 -12.84
CA LEU A 29 -8.55 -3.76 -14.18
C LEU A 29 -9.15 -4.97 -14.90
N MET A 30 -8.79 -6.19 -14.50
CA MET A 30 -9.20 -7.45 -15.15
C MET A 30 -10.56 -7.95 -14.73
N LYS A 31 -11.30 -7.23 -13.86
CA LYS A 31 -12.53 -7.76 -13.22
C LYS A 31 -12.31 -9.13 -12.56
N ALA A 32 -11.10 -9.35 -12.05
CA ALA A 32 -10.74 -10.58 -11.37
C ALA A 32 -11.56 -10.76 -10.07
N PRO A 33 -11.78 -12.00 -9.62
CA PRO A 33 -12.35 -12.26 -8.30
C PRO A 33 -11.62 -11.48 -7.21
N LEU A 34 -12.34 -11.10 -6.17
CA LEU A 34 -11.79 -10.25 -5.09
C LEU A 34 -10.55 -10.89 -4.43
N GLU A 35 -10.53 -12.20 -4.31
CA GLU A 35 -9.39 -12.97 -3.80
C GLU A 35 -8.12 -12.80 -4.65
N ASP A 36 -8.27 -12.67 -5.97
CA ASP A 36 -7.14 -12.48 -6.89
C ASP A 36 -6.55 -11.06 -6.83
N GLN A 37 -7.24 -10.09 -6.22
CA GLN A 37 -6.67 -8.77 -5.98
C GLN A 37 -5.50 -8.82 -4.98
N ALA A 38 -5.35 -9.88 -4.21
CA ALA A 38 -4.18 -10.14 -3.39
C ALA A 38 -2.88 -10.21 -4.22
N ALA A 39 -2.98 -10.54 -5.52
CA ALA A 39 -1.86 -10.54 -6.46
C ALA A 39 -1.18 -9.17 -6.60
N LEU A 40 -1.93 -8.07 -6.48
CA LEU A 40 -1.40 -6.70 -6.52
C LEU A 40 -0.40 -6.40 -5.38
N GLY A 41 -0.32 -7.28 -4.39
CA GLY A 41 0.74 -7.27 -3.38
C GLY A 41 2.14 -7.26 -4.00
N PHE A 42 2.31 -7.82 -5.21
CA PHE A 42 3.56 -7.75 -5.96
C PHE A 42 4.12 -6.32 -6.08
N LEU A 43 3.27 -5.35 -6.32
CA LEU A 43 3.63 -3.93 -6.46
C LEU A 43 3.66 -3.17 -5.13
N THR A 44 3.22 -3.76 -4.03
CA THR A 44 2.99 -3.05 -2.76
C THR A 44 3.74 -3.65 -1.56
N VAL A 45 4.31 -4.85 -1.68
CA VAL A 45 5.08 -5.52 -0.61
C VAL A 45 6.49 -4.93 -0.44
N GLY A 46 6.95 -4.11 -1.39
CA GLY A 46 8.21 -3.41 -1.34
C GLY A 46 8.30 -2.36 -0.24
N ARG A 47 9.24 -1.46 -0.33
CA ARG A 47 9.42 -0.38 0.64
C ARG A 47 8.22 0.55 0.64
N ALA A 48 7.60 0.72 1.82
CA ALA A 48 6.65 1.78 2.05
C ALA A 48 7.41 3.11 2.25
N TYR A 49 7.25 4.03 1.33
CA TYR A 49 7.82 5.37 1.43
C TYR A 49 6.80 6.32 2.04
N GLN A 50 7.17 6.97 3.15
CA GLN A 50 6.35 7.98 3.81
C GLN A 50 6.77 9.38 3.39
N GLY A 51 5.86 10.35 3.52
CA GLY A 51 6.22 11.76 3.46
C GLY A 51 6.63 12.30 2.08
N GLY A 52 5.87 12.02 1.02
CA GLY A 52 6.06 12.65 -0.29
C GLY A 52 7.12 11.98 -1.18
N GLN A 53 7.65 10.83 -0.78
CA GLN A 53 8.64 10.08 -1.56
C GLN A 53 8.01 9.19 -2.65
N ARG A 54 6.91 9.64 -3.26
CA ARG A 54 6.20 8.90 -4.31
C ARG A 54 7.10 8.47 -5.47
N HIS A 55 8.08 9.31 -5.83
CA HIS A 55 9.02 9.00 -6.90
C HIS A 55 9.92 7.77 -6.61
N LEU A 56 10.19 7.49 -5.33
CA LEU A 56 10.92 6.29 -4.93
C LEU A 56 10.03 5.06 -4.98
N LEU A 57 8.75 5.19 -4.58
CA LEU A 57 7.77 4.12 -4.70
C LEU A 57 7.58 3.70 -6.17
N VAL A 58 7.41 4.67 -7.07
CA VAL A 58 7.28 4.40 -8.50
C VAL A 58 8.52 3.73 -9.06
N ALA A 59 9.72 4.18 -8.66
CA ALA A 59 10.96 3.54 -9.09
C ALA A 59 11.08 2.10 -8.59
N ASP A 60 10.62 1.81 -7.37
CA ASP A 60 10.58 0.46 -6.79
C ASP A 60 9.59 -0.45 -7.56
N GLN A 61 8.42 0.08 -7.92
CA GLN A 61 7.43 -0.63 -8.75
C GLN A 61 7.96 -0.96 -10.15
N ILE A 62 8.70 -0.04 -10.78
CA ILE A 62 9.38 -0.31 -12.05
C ILE A 62 10.42 -1.41 -11.85
N ASP A 63 11.25 -1.31 -10.81
CA ASP A 63 12.31 -2.28 -10.55
C ASP A 63 11.76 -3.69 -10.32
N VAL A 64 10.77 -3.84 -9.43
CA VAL A 64 10.20 -5.16 -9.13
C VAL A 64 9.53 -5.76 -10.37
N THR A 65 8.87 -4.95 -11.19
CA THR A 65 8.20 -5.44 -12.40
C THR A 65 9.22 -5.87 -13.45
N THR A 66 10.17 -5.00 -13.79
CA THR A 66 11.10 -5.29 -14.87
C THR A 66 12.12 -6.37 -14.49
N ARG A 67 12.61 -6.33 -13.27
CA ARG A 67 13.55 -7.33 -12.76
C ARG A 67 12.86 -8.68 -12.51
N GLY A 68 11.67 -8.67 -11.89
CA GLY A 68 10.95 -9.89 -11.53
C GLY A 68 10.33 -10.62 -12.72
N VAL A 69 9.86 -9.90 -13.74
CA VAL A 69 9.16 -10.49 -14.88
C VAL A 69 10.05 -10.60 -16.13
N MET A 70 10.95 -9.64 -16.35
CA MET A 70 11.74 -9.54 -17.57
C MET A 70 13.24 -9.82 -17.33
N GLY A 71 13.71 -9.87 -16.10
CA GLY A 71 15.13 -10.02 -15.77
C GLY A 71 15.99 -8.78 -16.10
N LEU A 72 15.37 -7.60 -16.31
CA LEU A 72 16.02 -6.37 -16.72
C LEU A 72 16.15 -5.38 -15.55
N THR A 73 17.33 -4.76 -15.42
CA THR A 73 17.60 -3.76 -14.37
C THR A 73 17.32 -2.33 -14.87
N VAL A 74 16.07 -2.10 -15.33
CA VAL A 74 15.65 -0.82 -15.94
C VAL A 74 15.86 0.39 -15.02
N THR A 75 15.84 0.17 -13.69
CA THR A 75 16.07 1.24 -12.71
C THR A 75 17.47 1.89 -12.84
N CYS A 76 18.46 1.21 -13.42
CA CYS A 76 19.77 1.79 -13.73
C CYS A 76 19.63 2.96 -14.72
N ALA A 77 18.65 2.90 -15.62
CA ALA A 77 18.39 3.95 -16.61
C ALA A 77 17.70 5.20 -16.03
N ARG A 78 17.46 5.25 -14.74
CA ARG A 78 16.87 6.43 -14.07
C ARG A 78 17.74 7.69 -14.16
N CYS A 79 19.07 7.54 -14.18
CA CYS A 79 20.01 8.65 -14.14
C CYS A 79 20.81 8.83 -15.44
N HIS A 80 21.03 7.76 -16.20
CA HIS A 80 21.77 7.72 -17.44
C HIS A 80 21.33 6.48 -18.22
N ASP A 81 21.61 6.41 -19.51
CA ASP A 81 21.31 5.23 -20.32
C ASP A 81 21.96 3.99 -19.74
N HIS A 82 21.26 2.85 -19.81
CA HIS A 82 21.74 1.61 -19.23
C HIS A 82 23.09 1.21 -19.80
N LYS A 83 24.02 0.80 -18.94
CA LYS A 83 25.41 0.55 -19.34
C LYS A 83 25.56 -0.60 -20.34
N SER A 84 24.76 -1.63 -20.21
CA SER A 84 24.93 -2.90 -20.94
C SER A 84 23.77 -3.21 -21.88
N ASP A 85 22.56 -2.82 -21.51
CA ASP A 85 21.34 -3.10 -22.27
C ASP A 85 20.91 -1.85 -23.06
N PRO A 86 20.25 -1.99 -24.21
CA PRO A 86 19.79 -0.86 -25.02
C PRO A 86 18.55 -0.19 -24.40
N ILE A 87 18.66 0.26 -23.16
CA ILE A 87 17.58 0.90 -22.39
C ILE A 87 17.97 2.35 -22.13
N PRO A 88 17.45 3.31 -22.90
CA PRO A 88 17.73 4.72 -22.67
C PRO A 88 16.97 5.23 -21.44
N THR A 89 17.46 6.30 -20.84
CA THR A 89 16.79 7.02 -19.74
C THR A 89 15.34 7.38 -20.09
N ALA A 90 15.05 7.67 -21.34
CA ALA A 90 13.69 7.97 -21.81
C ALA A 90 12.70 6.82 -21.55
N ASP A 91 13.13 5.58 -21.70
CA ASP A 91 12.27 4.40 -21.45
C ASP A 91 11.93 4.25 -19.97
N PHE A 92 12.89 4.52 -19.07
CA PHE A 92 12.61 4.57 -17.64
C PHE A 92 11.49 5.58 -17.32
N TYR A 93 11.59 6.80 -17.88
CA TYR A 93 10.59 7.83 -17.62
C TYR A 93 9.26 7.59 -18.34
N SER A 94 9.25 6.85 -19.42
CA SER A 94 8.02 6.36 -20.06
C SER A 94 7.27 5.39 -19.13
N LEU A 95 7.97 4.40 -18.57
CA LEU A 95 7.42 3.51 -17.55
C LEU A 95 7.02 4.27 -16.27
N TYR A 96 7.83 5.24 -15.87
CA TYR A 96 7.52 6.09 -14.73
C TYR A 96 6.16 6.78 -14.89
N GLY A 97 5.85 7.30 -16.07
CA GLY A 97 4.54 7.91 -16.37
C GLY A 97 3.37 6.93 -16.16
N VAL A 98 3.55 5.67 -16.56
CA VAL A 98 2.54 4.61 -16.37
C VAL A 98 2.27 4.37 -14.89
N PHE A 99 3.30 4.05 -14.09
CA PHE A 99 3.14 3.76 -12.65
C PHE A 99 2.74 4.99 -11.84
N ALA A 100 3.22 6.17 -12.21
CA ALA A 100 2.87 7.43 -11.54
C ALA A 100 1.40 7.83 -11.77
N SER A 101 0.75 7.36 -12.82
CA SER A 101 -0.68 7.61 -13.07
C SER A 101 -1.60 6.72 -12.22
N ALA A 102 -1.08 5.63 -11.66
CA ALA A 102 -1.84 4.80 -10.73
C ALA A 102 -2.09 5.53 -9.40
N SER A 103 -3.25 5.33 -8.82
CA SER A 103 -3.61 5.91 -7.53
C SER A 103 -4.05 4.83 -6.55
N MET A 104 -3.66 4.98 -5.29
CA MET A 104 -4.17 4.09 -4.24
C MET A 104 -5.65 4.40 -3.97
N PRO A 105 -6.54 3.40 -3.93
CA PRO A 105 -7.95 3.63 -3.65
C PRO A 105 -8.12 4.20 -2.23
N LYS A 106 -9.09 5.11 -2.06
CA LYS A 106 -9.40 5.69 -0.75
C LYS A 106 -9.87 4.62 0.24
N ASN A 107 -10.67 3.67 -0.24
CA ASN A 107 -11.14 2.52 0.53
C ASN A 107 -10.43 1.28 -0.01
N LEU A 108 -9.60 0.66 0.84
CA LEU A 108 -8.92 -0.58 0.47
C LEU A 108 -9.95 -1.72 0.35
N PRO A 109 -9.87 -2.56 -0.69
CA PRO A 109 -10.74 -3.71 -0.83
C PRO A 109 -10.47 -4.70 0.30
N LYS A 110 -11.54 -5.24 0.87
CA LYS A 110 -11.44 -6.37 1.80
C LYS A 110 -11.43 -7.65 0.98
N LEU A 111 -10.43 -8.47 1.15
CA LEU A 111 -10.28 -9.74 0.40
C LEU A 111 -11.26 -10.81 0.86
N SER A 112 -11.73 -10.73 2.08
CA SER A 112 -12.79 -11.57 2.65
C SER A 112 -13.54 -10.82 3.74
N GLU A 113 -14.81 -11.13 3.91
CA GLU A 113 -15.54 -10.70 5.10
C GLU A 113 -15.27 -11.72 6.22
N PRO A 114 -15.00 -11.26 7.45
CA PRO A 114 -14.84 -12.16 8.57
C PRO A 114 -16.16 -12.88 8.88
N GLU A 115 -16.07 -14.14 9.27
CA GLU A 115 -17.26 -14.90 9.71
C GLU A 115 -17.97 -14.18 10.86
N ASP A 116 -19.31 -14.08 10.77
CA ASP A 116 -20.13 -13.48 11.83
C ASP A 116 -20.27 -14.42 13.03
N SER A 117 -19.16 -14.69 13.70
CA SER A 117 -19.11 -15.49 14.91
C SER A 117 -19.48 -14.66 16.15
N PRO A 118 -19.96 -15.30 17.23
CA PRO A 118 -20.20 -14.60 18.51
C PRO A 118 -18.96 -13.86 19.03
N GLY A 119 -17.78 -14.44 18.86
CA GLY A 119 -16.50 -13.82 19.22
C GLY A 119 -16.21 -12.57 18.40
N TYR A 120 -16.47 -12.62 17.09
CA TYR A 120 -16.27 -11.45 16.21
C TYR A 120 -17.25 -10.32 16.55
N ARG A 121 -18.51 -10.63 16.85
CA ARG A 121 -19.51 -9.63 17.30
C ARG A 121 -19.07 -8.94 18.58
N LYS A 122 -18.59 -9.71 19.57
CA LYS A 122 -18.06 -9.17 20.83
C LYS A 122 -16.85 -8.28 20.59
N PHE A 123 -15.88 -8.75 19.78
CA PHE A 123 -14.71 -7.96 19.38
C PHE A 123 -15.12 -6.63 18.71
N LYS A 124 -16.06 -6.67 17.77
CA LYS A 124 -16.57 -5.48 17.08
C LYS A 124 -17.16 -4.45 18.03
N GLU A 125 -17.90 -4.91 19.03
CA GLU A 125 -18.51 -4.03 20.03
C GLU A 125 -17.45 -3.41 20.95
N GLU A 126 -16.51 -4.21 21.45
CA GLU A 126 -15.40 -3.73 22.28
C GLU A 126 -14.50 -2.77 21.50
N HIS A 127 -14.15 -3.12 20.28
CA HIS A 127 -13.37 -2.25 19.40
C HIS A 127 -14.07 -0.89 19.16
N ARG A 128 -15.39 -0.91 18.93
CA ARG A 128 -16.16 0.33 18.75
C ARG A 128 -16.15 1.19 20.01
N LYS A 129 -16.30 0.59 21.21
CA LYS A 129 -16.23 1.32 22.47
C LYS A 129 -14.87 1.98 22.65
N LEU A 130 -13.80 1.22 22.49
CA LEU A 130 -12.43 1.74 22.59
C LEU A 130 -12.13 2.82 21.55
N ALA A 131 -12.55 2.63 20.30
CA ALA A 131 -12.39 3.63 19.25
C ALA A 131 -13.12 4.94 19.58
N MET A 132 -14.30 4.87 20.19
CA MET A 132 -15.03 6.06 20.64
C MET A 132 -14.33 6.76 21.81
N GLU A 133 -13.75 6.02 22.75
CA GLU A 133 -12.98 6.59 23.86
C GLU A 133 -11.72 7.29 23.35
N VAL A 134 -10.98 6.63 22.45
CA VAL A 134 -9.81 7.24 21.77
C VAL A 134 -10.22 8.50 21.00
N HIS A 135 -11.33 8.45 20.25
CA HIS A 135 -11.82 9.62 19.53
C HIS A 135 -12.16 10.78 20.49
N LYS A 136 -12.87 10.50 21.58
CA LYS A 136 -13.19 11.52 22.60
C LYS A 136 -11.92 12.10 23.21
N PHE A 137 -10.95 11.25 23.54
CA PHE A 137 -9.67 11.68 24.10
C PHE A 137 -8.92 12.59 23.10
N ILE A 138 -8.78 12.17 21.84
CA ILE A 138 -8.11 12.96 20.81
C ILE A 138 -8.79 14.31 20.61
N LYS A 139 -10.13 14.33 20.53
CA LYS A 139 -10.89 15.57 20.39
C LYS A 139 -10.72 16.52 21.57
N SER A 140 -10.54 15.99 22.78
CA SER A 140 -10.25 16.81 23.95
C SER A 140 -8.81 17.33 24.01
N ALA A 141 -7.86 16.54 23.47
CA ALA A 141 -6.44 16.88 23.47
C ALA A 141 -6.06 17.80 22.28
N ILE A 142 -6.77 17.68 21.17
CA ILE A 142 -6.54 18.45 19.94
C ILE A 142 -7.87 19.08 19.53
N PRO A 143 -8.14 20.33 19.96
CA PRO A 143 -9.42 21.00 19.66
C PRO A 143 -9.72 21.15 18.16
N GLU A 144 -8.67 21.22 17.34
CA GLU A 144 -8.76 21.33 15.88
C GLU A 144 -9.02 19.98 15.18
N TYR A 145 -9.12 18.89 15.95
CA TYR A 145 -9.37 17.56 15.40
C TYR A 145 -10.84 17.36 15.06
N GLU A 146 -11.14 17.23 13.78
CA GLU A 146 -12.48 16.90 13.27
C GLU A 146 -12.51 15.54 12.57
N THR A 147 -11.41 15.16 11.93
CA THR A 147 -11.32 13.93 11.12
C THR A 147 -10.03 13.15 11.41
N PRO A 148 -9.97 11.83 11.08
CA PRO A 148 -8.73 11.06 11.14
C PRO A 148 -7.57 11.66 10.31
N LYS A 149 -7.90 12.42 9.25
CA LYS A 149 -6.90 13.14 8.46
C LYS A 149 -6.21 14.22 9.27
N ASP A 150 -6.96 14.95 10.11
CA ASP A 150 -6.40 16.01 10.95
C ASP A 150 -5.41 15.44 11.97
N LEU A 151 -5.69 14.23 12.50
CA LEU A 151 -4.76 13.52 13.37
C LEU A 151 -3.47 13.13 12.63
N PHE A 152 -3.59 12.64 11.40
CA PHE A 152 -2.43 12.33 10.57
C PHE A 152 -1.62 13.59 10.27
N ASP A 153 -2.27 14.66 9.84
CA ASP A 153 -1.64 15.95 9.56
C ASP A 153 -0.97 16.53 10.81
N PHE A 154 -1.60 16.38 11.98
CA PHE A 154 -1.03 16.77 13.27
C PHE A 154 0.21 15.94 13.63
N SER A 155 0.17 14.62 13.47
CA SER A 155 1.29 13.72 13.75
C SER A 155 2.47 13.97 12.83
N MET A 156 2.23 14.40 11.58
CA MET A 156 3.24 14.72 10.58
C MET A 156 3.81 16.14 10.72
N ARG A 157 3.09 17.05 11.36
CA ARG A 157 3.64 18.36 11.74
C ARG A 157 4.70 18.12 12.80
N LYS A 158 5.96 18.43 12.51
CA LYS A 158 7.12 18.30 13.40
C LYS A 158 7.04 19.16 14.68
N THR A 159 5.85 19.43 15.18
CA THR A 159 5.61 20.30 16.33
C THR A 159 4.70 19.64 17.37
N PRO A 160 5.22 18.65 18.15
CA PRO A 160 4.46 18.04 19.24
C PRO A 160 4.27 18.96 20.47
N HIS A 161 4.67 20.21 20.39
CA HIS A 161 4.72 21.14 21.51
C HIS A 161 3.37 21.78 21.88
N LYS A 162 2.30 21.49 21.14
CA LYS A 162 0.96 21.90 21.55
C LYS A 162 0.30 20.96 22.56
N LEU A 163 0.85 19.76 22.77
CA LEU A 163 0.41 18.87 23.84
C LEU A 163 1.11 19.26 25.15
N ASN A 164 0.36 19.43 26.22
CA ASN A 164 0.93 19.57 27.56
C ASN A 164 1.58 18.26 28.03
N GLN A 165 2.42 18.32 29.09
CA GLN A 165 3.16 17.15 29.56
C GLN A 165 2.22 15.98 29.90
N THR A 166 1.13 16.25 30.60
CA THR A 166 0.12 15.23 30.99
C THR A 166 -0.55 14.57 29.77
N GLN A 167 -0.66 15.28 28.65
CA GLN A 167 -1.18 14.73 27.40
C GLN A 167 -0.13 13.89 26.66
N ARG A 168 1.17 14.26 26.76
CA ARG A 168 2.28 13.47 26.17
C ARG A 168 2.49 12.15 26.86
N ASP A 169 2.34 12.14 28.20
CA ASP A 169 2.55 10.93 29.02
C ASP A 169 1.45 9.86 28.80
N LYS A 170 0.38 10.20 28.07
CA LYS A 170 -0.74 9.31 27.75
C LYS A 170 -0.67 8.69 26.35
N PHE A 171 0.31 9.09 25.54
CA PHE A 171 0.65 8.53 24.23
C PHE A 171 1.93 7.70 24.29
#